data_331d3e84b9a07a126eef9fa7f4460a08
#
_entry.id   331d3e84b9a07a126eef9fa7f4460a08
#
_cell.length_a   1.000
_cell.length_b   1.000
_cell.length_c   1.000
_cell.angle_alpha   90.00
_cell.angle_beta   90.00
_cell.angle_gamma   90.00
#
_symmetry.space_group_name_H-M   'P 1'
#
loop_
_entity.id
_entity.type
_entity.pdbx_description
1 polymer ?
#
loop_
_entity_poly.entity_id
_entity_poly.type
_entity_poly.pdbx_seq_one_letter_code
_entity_poly.pdbx_strand_id
1 'polypeptide(L)'
;MPPEDRDRDLIARYVMALHDGDFETIARCQHPDFVEDYPQSGERIVGRANFRAILENYPGGLVGEADASEDRVIGGEDRWMMSPTFTMIRVSGTGDSRTSIVKLRYPDGSAWYMVAIVEVRDGLIARATTFFAPLFEPPDWRREWIELVDPPTA
;
A
#
# COMPACT_ATOMS: atom_id res chain seq x y z
N MET A 1 26.20 4.94 -3.77
CA MET A 1 24.82 5.37 -3.55
C MET A 1 24.60 5.54 -2.05
N PRO A 2 24.12 6.68 -1.60
CA PRO A 2 23.78 6.90 -0.20
C PRO A 2 22.77 5.87 0.32
N PRO A 3 22.80 5.52 1.62
CA PRO A 3 21.83 4.57 2.18
C PRO A 3 20.36 4.96 1.94
N GLU A 4 20.06 6.25 2.01
CA GLU A 4 18.72 6.79 1.78
C GLU A 4 18.19 6.53 0.37
N ASP A 5 19.05 6.62 -0.64
CA ASP A 5 18.66 6.33 -2.03
C ASP A 5 18.45 4.83 -2.25
N ARG A 6 19.28 3.99 -1.60
CA ARG A 6 19.11 2.53 -1.66
C ARG A 6 17.81 2.05 -1.04
N ASP A 7 17.44 2.63 0.09
CA ASP A 7 16.19 2.29 0.77
C ASP A 7 14.97 2.78 -0.02
N ARG A 8 15.08 3.96 -0.64
CA ARG A 8 14.04 4.47 -1.54
C ARG A 8 13.84 3.53 -2.73
N ASP A 9 14.93 3.11 -3.36
CA ASP A 9 14.88 2.18 -4.49
C ASP A 9 14.33 0.81 -4.08
N LEU A 10 14.69 0.32 -2.90
CA LEU A 10 14.15 -0.90 -2.33
C LEU A 10 12.64 -0.82 -2.17
N ILE A 11 12.14 0.25 -1.54
CA ILE A 11 10.71 0.43 -1.30
C ILE A 11 9.94 0.63 -2.60
N ALA A 12 10.46 1.42 -3.54
CA ALA A 12 9.85 1.62 -4.84
C ALA A 12 9.72 0.30 -5.61
N ARG A 13 10.77 -0.51 -5.62
CA ARG A 13 10.78 -1.84 -6.24
C ARG A 13 9.79 -2.79 -5.57
N TYR A 14 9.70 -2.75 -4.24
CA TYR A 14 8.75 -3.53 -3.47
C TYR A 14 7.30 -3.16 -3.81
N VAL A 15 6.97 -1.87 -3.85
CA VAL A 15 5.62 -1.40 -4.20
C VAL A 15 5.25 -1.76 -5.63
N MET A 16 6.17 -1.62 -6.58
CA MET A 16 5.92 -2.03 -7.96
C MET A 16 5.72 -3.54 -8.08
N ALA A 17 6.50 -4.33 -7.34
CA ALA A 17 6.32 -5.78 -7.30
C ALA A 17 4.97 -6.19 -6.69
N LEU A 18 4.48 -5.48 -5.69
CA LEU A 18 3.12 -5.66 -5.15
C LEU A 18 2.07 -5.38 -6.22
N HIS A 19 2.21 -4.28 -6.95
CA HIS A 19 1.31 -3.94 -8.04
C HIS A 19 1.30 -5.01 -9.14
N ASP A 20 2.47 -5.51 -9.51
CA ASP A 20 2.64 -6.47 -10.60
C ASP A 20 2.37 -7.93 -10.19
N GLY A 21 2.24 -8.20 -8.89
CA GLY A 21 2.13 -9.56 -8.37
C GLY A 21 3.42 -10.38 -8.53
N ASP A 22 4.57 -9.72 -8.57
CA ASP A 22 5.88 -10.36 -8.66
C ASP A 22 6.34 -10.87 -7.29
N PHE A 23 5.86 -12.05 -6.92
CA PHE A 23 6.14 -12.65 -5.61
C PHE A 23 7.61 -12.94 -5.35
N GLU A 24 8.40 -13.19 -6.39
CA GLU A 24 9.84 -13.40 -6.22
C GLU A 24 10.54 -12.10 -5.83
N THR A 25 10.22 -11.00 -6.49
CA THR A 25 10.78 -9.69 -6.15
C THR A 25 10.30 -9.23 -4.79
N ILE A 26 9.02 -9.44 -4.44
CA ILE A 26 8.49 -9.19 -3.10
C ILE A 26 9.35 -9.91 -2.06
N ALA A 27 9.55 -11.22 -2.21
CA ALA A 27 10.33 -12.02 -1.28
C ALA A 27 11.79 -11.56 -1.18
N ARG A 28 12.41 -11.15 -2.29
CA ARG A 28 13.78 -10.61 -2.28
C ARG A 28 13.92 -9.26 -1.60
N CYS A 29 12.85 -8.49 -1.52
CA CYS A 29 12.84 -7.21 -0.81
C CYS A 29 12.59 -7.37 0.69
N GLN A 30 12.00 -8.47 1.13
CA GLN A 30 11.63 -8.72 2.52
C GLN A 30 12.75 -9.44 3.28
N HIS A 31 13.00 -9.00 4.51
CA HIS A 31 13.88 -9.69 5.44
C HIS A 31 13.29 -11.08 5.81
N PRO A 32 14.14 -12.10 6.12
CA PRO A 32 13.63 -13.40 6.60
C PRO A 32 12.67 -13.33 7.78
N ASP A 33 12.88 -12.37 8.68
CA ASP A 33 12.03 -12.13 9.86
C ASP A 33 10.94 -11.08 9.62
N PHE A 34 10.52 -10.89 8.38
CA PHE A 34 9.53 -9.88 8.00
C PHE A 34 8.23 -9.99 8.83
N VAL A 35 7.76 -8.82 9.28
CA VAL A 35 6.49 -8.67 9.99
C VAL A 35 5.76 -7.44 9.45
N GLU A 36 4.46 -7.55 9.28
CA GLU A 36 3.61 -6.39 8.93
C GLU A 36 2.44 -6.27 9.89
N ASP A 37 2.22 -5.05 10.36
CA ASP A 37 1.10 -4.70 11.23
C ASP A 37 0.09 -3.83 10.47
N TYR A 38 -1.19 -4.15 10.61
CA TYR A 38 -2.32 -3.30 10.20
C TYR A 38 -3.04 -2.80 11.47
N PRO A 39 -2.67 -1.61 11.99
CA PRO A 39 -3.22 -1.13 13.26
C PRO A 39 -4.74 -0.93 13.24
N GLN A 40 -5.31 -0.61 12.07
CA GLN A 40 -6.75 -0.35 11.93
C GLN A 40 -7.62 -1.59 12.20
N SER A 41 -7.12 -2.78 11.88
CA SER A 41 -7.79 -4.06 12.17
C SER A 41 -7.18 -4.80 13.37
N GLY A 42 -5.99 -4.36 13.83
CA GLY A 42 -5.24 -5.04 14.88
C GLY A 42 -4.51 -6.30 14.41
N GLU A 43 -4.40 -6.51 13.10
CA GLU A 43 -3.76 -7.68 12.52
C GLU A 43 -2.23 -7.57 12.54
N ARG A 44 -1.59 -8.71 12.72
CA ARG A 44 -0.15 -8.88 12.49
C ARG A 44 0.08 -10.05 11.57
N ILE A 45 0.81 -9.81 10.49
CA ILE A 45 1.27 -10.82 9.54
C ILE A 45 2.71 -11.16 9.88
N VAL A 46 2.97 -12.41 10.25
CA VAL A 46 4.30 -12.87 10.66
C VAL A 46 4.89 -13.72 9.55
N GLY A 47 5.99 -13.23 8.99
CA GLY A 47 6.79 -13.95 8.01
C GLY A 47 6.34 -13.78 6.56
N ARG A 48 7.30 -13.97 5.67
CA ARG A 48 7.10 -13.84 4.21
C ARG A 48 6.08 -14.82 3.65
N ALA A 49 6.03 -16.02 4.19
CA ALA A 49 5.10 -17.06 3.71
C ALA A 49 3.64 -16.68 3.96
N ASN A 50 3.33 -16.15 5.15
CA ASN A 50 1.98 -15.69 5.46
C ASN A 50 1.60 -14.46 4.64
N PHE A 51 2.53 -13.52 4.47
CA PHE A 51 2.30 -12.36 3.61
C PHE A 51 1.99 -12.77 2.17
N ARG A 52 2.79 -13.66 1.60
CA ARG A 52 2.55 -14.22 0.26
C ARG A 52 1.19 -14.91 0.17
N ALA A 53 0.84 -15.72 1.15
CA ALA A 53 -0.45 -16.43 1.17
C ALA A 53 -1.64 -15.46 1.15
N ILE A 54 -1.55 -14.34 1.88
CA ILE A 54 -2.58 -13.30 1.86
C ILE A 54 -2.69 -12.68 0.46
N LEU A 55 -1.58 -12.37 -0.18
CA LEU A 55 -1.58 -11.80 -1.53
C LEU A 55 -2.13 -12.79 -2.57
N GLU A 56 -1.72 -14.07 -2.50
CA GLU A 56 -2.19 -15.11 -3.42
C GLU A 56 -3.69 -15.40 -3.28
N ASN A 57 -4.23 -15.22 -2.08
CA ASN A 57 -5.65 -15.41 -1.77
C ASN A 57 -6.44 -14.09 -1.74
N TYR A 58 -5.83 -13.00 -2.18
CA TYR A 58 -6.52 -11.71 -2.20
C TYR A 58 -7.77 -11.81 -3.09
N PRO A 59 -8.95 -11.52 -2.55
CA PRO A 59 -10.20 -11.66 -3.31
C PRO A 59 -10.20 -10.79 -4.57
N GLY A 60 -10.48 -11.40 -5.70
CA GLY A 60 -10.39 -10.72 -7.00
C GLY A 60 -8.99 -10.70 -7.62
N GLY A 61 -7.96 -11.13 -6.88
CA GLY A 61 -6.55 -11.12 -7.30
C GLY A 61 -5.89 -9.75 -7.14
N LEU A 62 -4.60 -9.75 -6.84
CA LEU A 62 -3.78 -8.53 -6.76
C LEU A 62 -3.24 -8.08 -8.10
N VAL A 63 -3.03 -9.02 -8.99
CA VAL A 63 -2.54 -8.73 -10.33
C VAL A 63 -3.69 -8.11 -11.09
N GLY A 64 -3.62 -6.80 -11.28
CA GLY A 64 -4.52 -6.09 -12.14
C GLY A 64 -4.33 -6.49 -13.60
N GLU A 65 -4.84 -7.63 -13.98
CA GLU A 65 -5.43 -7.68 -15.30
C GLU A 65 -6.55 -6.66 -15.24
N ALA A 66 -6.43 -5.63 -16.03
CA ALA A 66 -7.24 -4.42 -15.98
C ALA A 66 -8.73 -4.63 -16.35
N ASP A 67 -9.16 -5.83 -16.42
CA ASP A 67 -10.55 -6.26 -16.50
C ASP A 67 -11.06 -6.68 -15.14
N ALA A 68 -11.04 -5.75 -14.19
CA ALA A 68 -12.05 -5.79 -13.14
C ALA A 68 -13.39 -5.57 -13.85
N SER A 69 -13.99 -6.63 -14.35
CA SER A 69 -15.36 -6.57 -14.79
C SER A 69 -16.19 -6.03 -13.63
N GLU A 70 -17.13 -5.14 -13.92
CA GLU A 70 -18.07 -4.58 -12.92
C GLU A 70 -18.72 -5.69 -12.06
N ASP A 71 -18.78 -6.90 -12.57
CA ASP A 71 -19.30 -8.11 -11.92
C ASP A 71 -18.53 -8.57 -10.68
N ARG A 72 -17.35 -8.03 -10.42
CA ARG A 72 -16.53 -8.31 -9.24
C ARG A 72 -16.65 -7.27 -8.14
N VAL A 73 -17.45 -6.23 -8.31
CA VAL A 73 -17.71 -5.25 -7.27
C VAL A 73 -18.66 -5.86 -6.26
N ILE A 74 -18.11 -6.43 -5.21
CA ILE A 74 -18.86 -6.95 -4.07
C ILE A 74 -19.06 -5.78 -3.13
N GLY A 75 -20.10 -5.02 -3.27
CA GLY A 75 -20.55 -3.97 -2.35
C GLY A 75 -19.48 -3.04 -1.76
N GLY A 76 -19.86 -1.94 -1.18
CA GLY A 76 -18.91 -0.95 -0.64
C GLY A 76 -18.08 -1.44 0.56
N GLU A 77 -18.60 -2.40 1.32
CA GLU A 77 -17.90 -2.97 2.47
C GLU A 77 -16.83 -3.97 2.07
N ASP A 78 -16.98 -4.58 0.89
CA ASP A 78 -16.08 -5.61 0.36
C ASP A 78 -15.02 -5.06 -0.60
N ARG A 79 -14.91 -3.72 -0.72
CA ARG A 79 -13.94 -3.09 -1.64
C ARG A 79 -12.48 -3.48 -1.39
N TRP A 80 -12.14 -3.88 -0.17
CA TRP A 80 -10.82 -4.42 0.18
C TRP A 80 -10.49 -5.73 -0.54
N MET A 81 -11.49 -6.37 -1.08
CA MET A 81 -11.39 -7.61 -1.81
C MET A 81 -11.08 -7.41 -3.28
N MET A 82 -10.83 -6.17 -3.70
CA MET A 82 -10.58 -5.81 -5.10
C MET A 82 -9.14 -5.38 -5.29
N SER A 83 -8.56 -5.74 -6.44
CA SER A 83 -7.21 -5.30 -6.79
C SER A 83 -7.15 -3.80 -7.00
N PRO A 84 -6.37 -3.06 -6.21
CA PRO A 84 -6.18 -1.64 -6.42
C PRO A 84 -5.15 -1.37 -7.51
N THR A 85 -5.23 -0.21 -8.13
CA THR A 85 -4.12 0.37 -8.86
C THR A 85 -3.30 1.25 -7.94
N PHE A 86 -1.99 1.26 -8.09
CA PHE A 86 -1.06 1.96 -7.20
C PHE A 86 -0.39 3.13 -7.91
N THR A 87 -0.26 4.24 -7.21
CA THR A 87 0.59 5.36 -7.61
C THR A 87 1.48 5.74 -6.44
N MET A 88 2.78 5.49 -6.57
CA MET A 88 3.75 5.91 -5.58
C MET A 88 3.82 7.43 -5.54
N ILE A 89 3.60 8.03 -4.38
CA ILE A 89 3.67 9.48 -4.21
C ILE A 89 5.01 9.87 -3.61
N ARG A 90 5.38 9.26 -2.50
CA ARG A 90 6.58 9.69 -1.78
C ARG A 90 7.15 8.57 -0.91
N VAL A 91 8.48 8.53 -0.85
CA VAL A 91 9.23 7.83 0.18
C VAL A 91 10.12 8.84 0.88
N SER A 92 10.06 8.88 2.20
CA SER A 92 10.84 9.80 3.02
C SER A 92 11.23 9.14 4.34
N GLY A 93 12.11 9.78 5.09
CA GLY A 93 12.55 9.31 6.41
C GLY A 93 14.04 9.35 6.57
N THR A 94 14.49 9.13 7.79
CA THR A 94 15.90 9.12 8.20
C THR A 94 16.20 7.92 9.10
N GLY A 95 17.47 7.56 9.26
CA GLY A 95 17.86 6.37 10.01
C GLY A 95 17.39 5.10 9.33
N ASP A 96 16.85 4.16 10.09
CA ASP A 96 16.37 2.86 9.61
C ASP A 96 14.87 2.83 9.28
N SER A 97 14.20 3.97 9.43
CA SER A 97 12.76 4.10 9.19
C SER A 97 12.46 4.94 7.96
N ARG A 98 11.55 4.47 7.15
CA ARG A 98 11.04 5.16 5.96
C ARG A 98 9.53 5.20 5.98
N THR A 99 8.97 6.28 5.46
CA THR A 99 7.53 6.38 5.22
C THR A 99 7.27 6.36 3.73
N SER A 100 6.42 5.44 3.32
CA SER A 100 5.95 5.32 1.94
C SER A 100 4.50 5.76 1.86
N ILE A 101 4.18 6.62 0.90
CA ILE A 101 2.82 7.07 0.63
C ILE A 101 2.47 6.67 -0.80
N VAL A 102 1.40 5.91 -0.92
CA VAL A 102 0.88 5.40 -2.19
C VAL A 102 -0.59 5.76 -2.31
N LYS A 103 -1.00 6.26 -3.45
CA LYS A 103 -2.41 6.46 -3.76
C LYS A 103 -2.94 5.22 -4.46
N LEU A 104 -4.04 4.68 -3.95
CA LEU A 104 -4.72 3.50 -4.47
C LEU A 104 -6.04 3.92 -5.11
N ARG A 105 -6.37 3.29 -6.23
CA ARG A 105 -7.71 3.37 -6.80
C ARG A 105 -8.24 1.96 -6.97
N TYR A 106 -9.38 1.71 -6.35
CA TYR A 106 -10.08 0.44 -6.46
C TYR A 106 -11.02 0.42 -7.66
N PRO A 107 -11.38 -0.75 -8.19
CA PRO A 107 -12.30 -0.87 -9.33
C PRO A 107 -13.68 -0.25 -9.12
N ASP A 108 -14.14 -0.10 -7.87
CA ASP A 108 -15.37 0.63 -7.54
C ASP A 108 -15.27 2.16 -7.71
N GLY A 109 -14.10 2.66 -8.15
CA GLY A 109 -13.79 4.07 -8.33
C GLY A 109 -13.33 4.77 -7.06
N SER A 110 -13.35 4.11 -5.89
CA SER A 110 -12.89 4.71 -4.65
C SER A 110 -11.37 4.92 -4.65
N ALA A 111 -10.95 6.05 -4.11
CA ALA A 111 -9.54 6.40 -3.95
C ALA A 111 -9.14 6.36 -2.48
N TRP A 112 -7.95 5.85 -2.22
CA TRP A 112 -7.40 5.63 -0.88
C TRP A 112 -5.93 6.01 -0.86
N TYR A 113 -5.43 6.34 0.30
CA TYR A 113 -4.00 6.35 0.58
C TYR A 113 -3.61 5.09 1.34
N MET A 114 -2.48 4.53 0.97
CA MET A 114 -1.75 3.57 1.79
C MET A 114 -0.51 4.27 2.33
N VAL A 115 -0.39 4.34 3.64
CA VAL A 115 0.76 4.91 4.32
C VAL A 115 1.46 3.79 5.08
N ALA A 116 2.67 3.49 4.70
CA ALA A 116 3.48 2.47 5.32
C ALA A 116 4.71 3.08 6.00
N ILE A 117 4.90 2.78 7.27
CA ILE A 117 6.12 3.06 7.99
C ILE A 117 6.97 1.79 7.93
N VAL A 118 8.11 1.87 7.25
CA VAL A 118 8.94 0.73 6.90
C VAL A 118 10.25 0.79 7.66
N GLU A 119 10.61 -0.27 8.34
CA GLU A 119 11.93 -0.45 8.95
C GLU A 119 12.78 -1.32 8.05
N VAL A 120 13.94 -0.79 7.67
CA VAL A 120 14.93 -1.49 6.85
C VAL A 120 16.04 -2.03 7.74
N ARG A 121 16.35 -3.30 7.59
CA ARG A 121 17.45 -3.98 8.29
C ARG A 121 18.21 -4.84 7.28
N ASP A 122 19.53 -4.75 7.30
CA ASP A 122 20.39 -5.48 6.38
C ASP A 122 20.05 -5.26 4.88
N GLY A 123 19.56 -4.06 4.53
CA GLY A 123 19.16 -3.73 3.17
C GLY A 123 17.85 -4.37 2.72
N LEU A 124 17.05 -4.89 3.64
CA LEU A 124 15.77 -5.55 3.40
C LEU A 124 14.68 -4.97 4.30
N ILE A 125 13.44 -5.07 3.85
CA ILE A 125 12.27 -4.65 4.62
C ILE A 125 12.02 -5.65 5.74
N ALA A 126 12.30 -5.25 6.98
CA ALA A 126 12.14 -6.11 8.15
C ALA A 126 10.77 -5.97 8.81
N ARG A 127 10.21 -4.76 8.79
CA ARG A 127 8.90 -4.48 9.36
C ARG A 127 8.18 -3.41 8.55
N ALA A 128 6.89 -3.56 8.42
CA ALA A 128 6.00 -2.53 7.91
C ALA A 128 4.83 -2.32 8.87
N THR A 129 4.44 -1.08 9.06
CA THR A 129 3.20 -0.69 9.74
C THR A 129 2.39 0.09 8.74
N THR A 130 1.27 -0.46 8.32
CA THR A 130 0.52 0.04 7.17
C THR A 130 -0.87 0.48 7.56
N PHE A 131 -1.22 1.68 7.11
CA PHE A 131 -2.53 2.29 7.27
C PHE A 131 -3.18 2.48 5.91
N PHE A 132 -4.47 2.23 5.84
CA PHE A 132 -5.30 2.48 4.67
C PHE A 132 -6.31 3.57 4.99
N ALA A 133 -6.24 4.68 4.27
CA ALA A 133 -7.03 5.87 4.53
C ALA A 133 -7.88 6.23 3.31
N PRO A 134 -9.22 6.18 3.42
CA PRO A 134 -10.08 6.62 2.34
C PRO A 134 -9.98 8.12 2.12
N LEU A 135 -10.10 8.56 0.88
CA LEU A 135 -10.32 9.97 0.57
C LEU A 135 -11.77 10.33 0.93
N PHE A 136 -11.96 11.54 1.42
CA PHE A 136 -13.28 12.07 1.75
C PHE A 136 -13.37 13.55 1.44
N GLU A 137 -14.59 14.02 1.18
CA GLU A 137 -14.87 15.44 0.98
C GLU A 137 -14.71 16.21 2.29
N PRO A 138 -14.11 17.40 2.27
CA PRO A 138 -14.05 18.22 3.47
C PRO A 138 -15.47 18.61 3.91
N PRO A 139 -15.77 18.57 5.23
CA PRO A 139 -17.06 18.96 5.71
C PRO A 139 -17.34 20.47 5.47
N ASP A 140 -18.59 20.79 5.19
CA ASP A 140 -19.00 22.15 4.80
C ASP A 140 -18.64 23.22 5.82
N TRP A 141 -18.68 22.90 7.12
CA TRP A 141 -18.44 23.89 8.18
C TRP A 141 -17.04 24.51 8.17
N ARG A 142 -16.04 23.86 7.53
CA ARG A 142 -14.67 24.43 7.45
C ARG A 142 -14.34 25.02 6.09
N ARG A 143 -15.27 25.02 5.15
CA ARG A 143 -15.06 25.43 3.75
C ARG A 143 -14.52 26.86 3.61
N GLU A 144 -14.93 27.76 4.47
CA GLU A 144 -14.54 29.17 4.48
C GLU A 144 -13.04 29.38 4.76
N TRP A 145 -12.41 28.43 5.45
CA TRP A 145 -11.02 28.56 5.92
C TRP A 145 -10.04 27.61 5.26
N ILE A 146 -10.41 26.94 4.19
CA ILE A 146 -9.57 25.95 3.51
C ILE A 146 -9.43 26.25 2.03
N GLU A 147 -8.35 25.71 1.45
CA GLU A 147 -8.16 25.57 0.00
C GLU A 147 -8.10 24.08 -0.36
N LEU A 148 -8.63 23.73 -1.53
CA LEU A 148 -8.53 22.38 -2.06
C LEU A 148 -7.31 22.31 -2.98
N VAL A 149 -6.28 21.57 -2.56
CA VAL A 149 -5.03 21.42 -3.31
C VAL A 149 -4.96 20.10 -4.10
N ASP A 150 -5.72 19.09 -3.67
CA ASP A 150 -5.83 17.78 -4.32
C ASP A 150 -7.27 17.24 -4.10
N PRO A 151 -8.19 17.52 -5.03
CA PRO A 151 -9.57 17.08 -4.88
C PRO A 151 -9.68 15.56 -4.79
N PRO A 152 -10.45 14.99 -3.84
CA PRO A 152 -10.56 13.55 -3.63
C PRO A 152 -11.22 12.80 -4.80
N THR A 153 -11.96 13.50 -5.64
CA THR A 153 -12.68 12.95 -6.79
C THR A 153 -11.90 12.94 -8.09
N ALA A 154 -10.69 13.41 -8.06
CA ALA A 154 -9.85 13.49 -9.26
C ALA A 154 -9.32 12.13 -9.72
#